data_1f0dd545f5c843e996c948e265d18f25
#
_entry.id   1f0dd545f5c843e996c948e265d18f25
#
_cell.length_a   1.000
_cell.length_b   1.000
_cell.length_c   1.000
_cell.angle_alpha   90.00
_cell.angle_beta   90.00
_cell.angle_gamma   90.00
#
_symmetry.space_group_name_H-M   'P 1'
#
loop_
_entity.id
_entity.type
_entity.pdbx_description
1 polymer ?
#
loop_
_entity_poly.entity_id
_entity_poly.type
_entity_poly.pdbx_seq_one_letter_code
_entity_poly.pdbx_strand_id
1 'polypeptide(L)'
;MKSSAKKVELASVDDLFSTEESRADAQREKVVEIPLSELHPFKGHPFKVKDDEAMMETADSIKQYGVLVPAIARPDPEGGYELVAGHRRHRASELAEKETMPVIVRDLDDDAATIIMVDSNLQRESLLPSERAFAYKMKLEAMKHQGERVDLTCAQVGHKSDGRKSRDILAEQVGQSKNQIQRFIRLTELISELMDMVDEKKIALNPAYELSFLKKEEQVDLLDAMDSEQATPSLSQAQRLKKYSQEGHLTLDMMRVIMGEEKKSDLDRVTFTSDTLRKYFPKSYTPQRMQETIIKLLEAWQKKRQRDQER
;
A
#
# COMPACT_ATOMS: atom_id res chain seq x y z
N MET A 1 -5.26 51.44 42.92
CA MET A 1 -5.86 51.23 41.58
C MET A 1 -4.76 51.23 40.56
N LYS A 2 -4.36 50.00 40.07
CA LYS A 2 -3.38 49.88 38.97
C LYS A 2 -4.19 49.62 37.70
N SER A 3 -4.16 50.60 36.76
CA SER A 3 -4.73 50.52 35.44
C SER A 3 -3.93 49.52 34.58
N SER A 4 -4.56 48.43 34.18
CA SER A 4 -4.02 47.48 33.22
C SER A 4 -4.31 48.01 31.82
N ALA A 5 -3.35 48.69 31.21
CA ALA A 5 -3.43 49.06 29.80
C ALA A 5 -3.27 47.80 28.94
N LYS A 6 -4.34 47.37 28.27
CA LYS A 6 -4.28 46.38 27.19
C LYS A 6 -3.38 46.92 26.08
N LYS A 7 -2.28 46.22 25.79
CA LYS A 7 -1.49 46.45 24.57
C LYS A 7 -2.39 46.17 23.37
N VAL A 8 -2.76 47.22 22.64
CA VAL A 8 -3.39 47.10 21.34
C VAL A 8 -2.25 46.81 20.36
N GLU A 9 -2.19 45.61 19.82
CA GLU A 9 -1.34 45.34 18.66
C GLU A 9 -1.94 46.06 17.46
N LEU A 10 -1.21 47.02 16.95
CA LEU A 10 -1.55 47.75 15.73
C LEU A 10 -1.36 46.78 14.56
N ALA A 11 -2.43 46.55 13.77
CA ALA A 11 -2.34 45.84 12.50
C ALA A 11 -1.28 46.51 11.61
N SER A 12 -0.56 45.73 10.83
CA SER A 12 0.47 46.25 9.93
C SER A 12 -0.16 47.23 8.92
N VAL A 13 0.60 48.22 8.46
CA VAL A 13 0.11 49.22 7.49
C VAL A 13 -0.36 48.54 6.20
N ASP A 14 0.22 47.40 5.82
CA ASP A 14 -0.16 46.59 4.67
C ASP A 14 -1.55 45.92 4.82
N ASP A 15 -1.97 45.61 6.05
CA ASP A 15 -3.31 45.06 6.33
C ASP A 15 -4.44 46.09 6.14
N LEU A 16 -4.11 47.38 6.27
CA LEU A 16 -5.09 48.47 6.11
C LEU A 16 -5.36 48.82 4.64
N PHE A 17 -4.46 48.47 3.72
CA PHE A 17 -4.57 48.78 2.29
C PHE A 17 -4.87 47.55 1.41
N SER A 18 -4.92 46.34 1.98
CA SER A 18 -5.30 45.17 1.24
C SER A 18 -6.82 45.08 1.07
N THR A 19 -7.28 45.09 -0.19
CA THR A 19 -8.69 44.81 -0.53
C THR A 19 -9.02 43.35 -0.28
N GLU A 20 -10.32 43.00 -0.09
CA GLU A 20 -10.76 41.60 0.04
C GLU A 20 -10.33 40.79 -1.19
N GLU A 21 -10.32 41.36 -2.38
CA GLU A 21 -9.82 40.73 -3.61
C GLU A 21 -8.32 40.44 -3.55
N SER A 22 -7.52 41.39 -3.01
CA SER A 22 -6.08 41.22 -2.84
C SER A 22 -5.75 40.11 -1.80
N ARG A 23 -6.55 40.01 -0.73
CA ARG A 23 -6.42 38.92 0.27
C ARG A 23 -6.83 37.56 -0.31
N ALA A 24 -7.90 37.51 -1.10
CA ALA A 24 -8.33 36.30 -1.80
C ALA A 24 -7.30 35.90 -2.86
N ASP A 25 -6.66 36.83 -3.54
CA ASP A 25 -5.62 36.54 -4.55
C ASP A 25 -4.28 36.15 -3.90
N ALA A 26 -3.98 36.65 -2.71
CA ALA A 26 -2.84 36.20 -1.91
C ALA A 26 -3.03 34.80 -1.34
N GLN A 27 -4.28 34.35 -1.14
CA GLN A 27 -4.65 33.00 -0.72
C GLN A 27 -4.79 31.99 -1.88
N ARG A 28 -4.82 32.48 -3.14
CA ARG A 28 -4.81 31.59 -4.30
C ARG A 28 -3.46 30.93 -4.46
N GLU A 29 -3.49 29.61 -4.62
CA GLU A 29 -2.29 28.84 -4.91
C GLU A 29 -1.66 29.34 -6.22
N LYS A 30 -0.46 29.92 -6.12
CA LYS A 30 0.30 30.38 -7.28
C LYS A 30 1.14 29.27 -7.86
N VAL A 31 1.03 29.08 -9.17
CA VAL A 31 1.95 28.21 -9.91
C VAL A 31 3.24 28.99 -10.16
N VAL A 32 4.36 28.42 -9.75
CA VAL A 32 5.70 29.01 -9.92
C VAL A 32 6.55 28.07 -10.76
N GLU A 33 7.31 28.60 -11.71
CA GLU A 33 8.31 27.83 -12.45
C GLU A 33 9.55 27.67 -11.56
N ILE A 34 9.85 26.42 -11.20
CA ILE A 34 11.00 26.09 -10.34
C ILE A 34 12.01 25.26 -11.13
N PRO A 35 13.32 25.57 -11.04
CA PRO A 35 14.38 24.77 -11.63
C PRO A 35 14.32 23.31 -11.12
N LEU A 36 14.48 22.34 -12.01
CA LEU A 36 14.48 20.93 -11.63
C LEU A 36 15.58 20.60 -10.61
N SER A 37 16.70 21.30 -10.66
CA SER A 37 17.83 21.18 -9.73
C SER A 37 17.51 21.58 -8.29
N GLU A 38 16.45 22.39 -8.07
CA GLU A 38 16.00 22.81 -6.75
C GLU A 38 14.88 21.95 -6.18
N LEU A 39 14.41 20.95 -6.96
CA LEU A 39 13.36 20.03 -6.54
C LEU A 39 13.98 18.71 -6.05
N HIS A 40 13.81 18.41 -4.78
CA HIS A 40 14.29 17.20 -4.15
C HIS A 40 13.17 16.16 -4.00
N PRO A 41 13.44 14.86 -4.16
CA PRO A 41 12.43 13.82 -3.95
C PRO A 41 12.00 13.79 -2.48
N PHE A 42 10.74 13.44 -2.22
CA PHE A 42 10.19 13.29 -0.87
C PHE A 42 10.97 12.25 -0.07
N LYS A 43 11.37 12.61 1.13
CA LYS A 43 12.16 11.74 2.02
C LYS A 43 11.37 10.49 2.39
N GLY A 44 11.92 9.31 2.05
CA GLY A 44 11.25 8.04 2.30
C GLY A 44 10.07 7.73 1.37
N HIS A 45 10.03 8.33 0.16
CA HIS A 45 9.01 8.09 -0.84
C HIS A 45 8.87 6.58 -1.17
N PRO A 46 7.72 5.94 -0.90
CA PRO A 46 7.60 4.50 -1.04
C PRO A 46 7.35 4.02 -2.48
N PHE A 47 6.95 4.94 -3.38
CA PHE A 47 6.55 4.60 -4.74
C PHE A 47 7.74 4.65 -5.69
N LYS A 48 8.01 3.54 -6.37
CA LYS A 48 9.12 3.43 -7.33
C LYS A 48 8.80 4.25 -8.60
N VAL A 49 9.69 5.16 -8.99
CA VAL A 49 9.64 5.83 -10.28
C VAL A 49 10.48 5.00 -11.25
N LYS A 50 9.83 4.39 -12.24
CA LYS A 50 10.51 3.55 -13.25
C LYS A 50 10.52 4.27 -14.58
N ASP A 51 11.63 4.14 -15.30
CA ASP A 51 11.78 4.62 -16.68
C ASP A 51 11.23 3.54 -17.62
N ASP A 52 9.89 3.36 -17.58
CA ASP A 52 9.12 2.45 -18.43
C ASP A 52 8.62 3.16 -19.71
N GLU A 53 7.99 2.41 -20.63
CA GLU A 53 7.44 2.94 -21.86
C GLU A 53 6.45 4.11 -21.61
N ALA A 54 5.60 3.97 -20.59
CA ALA A 54 4.67 5.03 -20.18
C ALA A 54 5.38 6.29 -19.63
N MET A 55 6.60 6.14 -19.09
CA MET A 55 7.44 7.28 -18.69
C MET A 55 7.97 7.99 -19.95
N MET A 56 8.43 7.26 -20.95
CA MET A 56 8.93 7.84 -22.21
C MET A 56 7.81 8.59 -22.96
N GLU A 57 6.61 8.01 -23.04
CA GLU A 57 5.43 8.71 -23.58
C GLU A 57 5.12 9.99 -22.83
N THR A 58 5.25 9.96 -21.49
CA THR A 58 5.05 11.16 -20.66
C THR A 58 6.13 12.21 -20.95
N ALA A 59 7.39 11.79 -21.11
CA ALA A 59 8.49 12.69 -21.46
C ALA A 59 8.31 13.32 -22.84
N ASP A 60 7.88 12.56 -23.84
CA ASP A 60 7.58 13.05 -25.19
C ASP A 60 6.42 14.06 -25.17
N SER A 61 5.37 13.79 -24.39
CA SER A 61 4.27 14.72 -24.20
C SER A 61 4.75 16.04 -23.52
N ILE A 62 5.61 15.94 -22.49
CA ILE A 62 6.18 17.11 -21.83
C ILE A 62 7.10 17.89 -22.77
N LYS A 63 7.85 17.20 -23.62
CA LYS A 63 8.70 17.84 -24.63
C LYS A 63 7.89 18.69 -25.59
N GLN A 64 6.72 18.19 -26.01
CA GLN A 64 5.84 18.83 -26.99
C GLN A 64 4.96 19.93 -26.38
N TYR A 65 4.34 19.66 -25.24
CA TYR A 65 3.29 20.51 -24.66
C TYR A 65 3.68 21.16 -23.32
N GLY A 66 4.82 20.80 -22.75
CA GLY A 66 5.18 21.19 -21.38
C GLY A 66 4.42 20.38 -20.31
N VAL A 67 4.64 20.71 -19.05
CA VAL A 67 3.94 20.09 -17.93
C VAL A 67 2.58 20.77 -17.75
N LEU A 68 1.50 20.10 -18.17
CA LEU A 68 0.14 20.66 -18.14
C LEU A 68 -0.46 20.76 -16.74
N VAL A 69 -0.10 19.85 -15.83
CA VAL A 69 -0.59 19.84 -14.45
C VAL A 69 0.58 20.11 -13.52
N PRO A 70 0.56 21.20 -12.72
CA PRO A 70 1.66 21.53 -11.83
C PRO A 70 1.89 20.45 -10.77
N ALA A 71 3.15 20.30 -10.35
CA ALA A 71 3.51 19.48 -9.20
C ALA A 71 3.16 20.20 -7.89
N ILE A 72 3.24 19.51 -6.76
CA ILE A 72 3.10 20.08 -5.42
C ILE A 72 4.43 19.88 -4.70
N ALA A 73 4.97 20.95 -4.15
CA ALA A 73 6.18 20.92 -3.34
C ALA A 73 6.02 21.80 -2.09
N ARG A 74 6.91 21.61 -1.13
CA ARG A 74 7.04 22.45 0.06
C ARG A 74 8.46 22.98 0.18
N PRO A 75 8.70 24.10 0.86
CA PRO A 75 10.04 24.57 1.17
C PRO A 75 10.83 23.50 1.94
N ASP A 76 12.07 23.22 1.51
CA ASP A 76 12.97 22.32 2.22
C ASP A 76 13.84 23.13 3.19
N PRO A 77 13.92 22.77 4.48
CA PRO A 77 14.82 23.45 5.44
C PRO A 77 16.30 23.45 5.05
N GLU A 78 16.73 22.47 4.25
CA GLU A 78 18.11 22.36 3.75
C GLU A 78 18.34 23.19 2.48
N GLY A 79 17.31 23.83 1.94
CA GLY A 79 17.33 24.68 0.74
C GLY A 79 16.61 24.02 -0.44
N GLY A 80 16.02 24.85 -1.32
CA GLY A 80 15.17 24.38 -2.41
C GLY A 80 13.80 23.92 -1.94
N TYR A 81 13.24 22.92 -2.61
CA TYR A 81 11.87 22.44 -2.37
C TYR A 81 11.80 20.91 -2.38
N GLU A 82 11.10 20.36 -1.40
CA GLU A 82 10.80 18.93 -1.37
C GLU A 82 9.50 18.64 -2.16
N LEU A 83 9.60 17.74 -3.12
CA LEU A 83 8.50 17.40 -4.03
C LEU A 83 7.50 16.45 -3.35
N VAL A 84 6.33 16.94 -3.00
CA VAL A 84 5.26 16.16 -2.33
C VAL A 84 4.45 15.34 -3.33
N ALA A 85 4.14 15.89 -4.50
CA ALA A 85 3.42 15.17 -5.55
C ALA A 85 3.92 15.57 -6.94
N GLY A 86 4.02 14.59 -7.85
CA GLY A 86 4.46 14.83 -9.24
C GLY A 86 5.83 14.25 -9.58
N HIS A 87 6.36 13.30 -8.82
CA HIS A 87 7.67 12.65 -9.03
C HIS A 87 7.84 12.09 -10.45
N ARG A 88 6.81 11.48 -11.04
CA ARG A 88 6.87 11.01 -12.44
C ARG A 88 6.98 12.16 -13.43
N ARG A 89 6.29 13.30 -13.19
CA ARG A 89 6.37 14.51 -14.03
C ARG A 89 7.74 15.17 -13.92
N HIS A 90 8.31 15.20 -12.71
CA HIS A 90 9.68 15.66 -12.50
C HIS A 90 10.66 14.80 -13.29
N ARG A 91 10.63 13.47 -13.14
CA ARG A 91 11.50 12.55 -13.88
C ARG A 91 11.31 12.67 -15.40
N ALA A 92 10.07 12.75 -15.87
CA ALA A 92 9.77 12.94 -17.30
C ALA A 92 10.26 14.30 -17.83
N SER A 93 10.25 15.37 -16.99
CA SER A 93 10.81 16.68 -17.35
C SER A 93 12.33 16.64 -17.49
N GLU A 94 13.03 15.87 -16.62
CA GLU A 94 14.46 15.62 -16.77
C GLU A 94 14.76 14.89 -18.10
N LEU A 95 14.00 13.82 -18.40
CA LEU A 95 14.16 13.07 -19.66
C LEU A 95 13.82 13.91 -20.91
N ALA A 96 12.91 14.90 -20.75
CA ALA A 96 12.56 15.85 -21.79
C ALA A 96 13.52 17.04 -21.88
N GLU A 97 14.62 17.04 -21.11
CA GLU A 97 15.65 18.10 -21.07
C GLU A 97 15.06 19.49 -20.78
N LYS A 98 14.05 19.56 -19.90
CA LYS A 98 13.50 20.84 -19.41
C LYS A 98 14.37 21.37 -18.27
N GLU A 99 14.50 22.69 -18.18
CA GLU A 99 15.24 23.34 -17.09
C GLU A 99 14.36 23.59 -15.87
N THR A 100 13.09 23.87 -16.10
CA THR A 100 12.09 24.18 -15.05
C THR A 100 10.82 23.36 -15.21
N MET A 101 10.02 23.32 -14.16
CA MET A 101 8.66 22.80 -14.23
C MET A 101 7.70 23.63 -13.37
N PRO A 102 6.39 23.68 -13.72
CA PRO A 102 5.39 24.39 -12.93
C PRO A 102 5.09 23.63 -11.63
N VAL A 103 5.15 24.33 -10.50
CA VAL A 103 4.97 23.81 -9.15
C VAL A 103 4.06 24.71 -8.34
N ILE A 104 3.17 24.11 -7.56
CA ILE A 104 2.42 24.77 -6.49
C ILE A 104 3.20 24.58 -5.19
N VAL A 105 3.73 25.67 -4.64
CA VAL A 105 4.44 25.63 -3.35
C VAL A 105 3.42 25.80 -2.23
N ARG A 106 3.39 24.85 -1.30
CA ARG A 106 2.55 24.87 -0.11
C ARG A 106 3.42 24.79 1.15
N ASP A 107 3.05 25.55 2.15
CA ASP A 107 3.63 25.40 3.50
C ASP A 107 2.92 24.22 4.20
N LEU A 108 3.57 23.05 4.19
CA LEU A 108 3.05 21.80 4.71
C LEU A 108 3.98 21.26 5.78
N ASP A 109 3.39 20.84 6.91
CA ASP A 109 4.13 20.04 7.88
C ASP A 109 4.36 18.60 7.36
N ASP A 110 5.18 17.82 8.04
CA ASP A 110 5.57 16.48 7.61
C ASP A 110 4.37 15.53 7.47
N ASP A 111 3.40 15.65 8.38
CA ASP A 111 2.21 14.79 8.38
C ASP A 111 1.28 15.13 7.21
N ALA A 112 1.02 16.43 6.98
CA ALA A 112 0.20 16.87 5.85
C ALA A 112 0.85 16.56 4.51
N ALA A 113 2.15 16.75 4.38
CA ALA A 113 2.91 16.41 3.18
C ALA A 113 2.87 14.89 2.91
N THR A 114 3.06 14.07 3.96
CA THR A 114 2.95 12.60 3.85
C THR A 114 1.55 12.17 3.38
N ILE A 115 0.48 12.74 3.95
CA ILE A 115 -0.89 12.39 3.56
C ILE A 115 -1.14 12.75 2.09
N ILE A 116 -0.76 13.94 1.65
CA ILE A 116 -0.93 14.39 0.26
C ILE A 116 -0.12 13.50 -0.69
N MET A 117 1.13 13.19 -0.35
CA MET A 117 1.99 12.31 -1.14
C MET A 117 1.37 10.94 -1.32
N VAL A 118 0.87 10.33 -0.23
CA VAL A 118 0.24 9.02 -0.29
C VAL A 118 -1.07 9.08 -1.08
N ASP A 119 -1.94 10.05 -0.83
CA ASP A 119 -3.24 10.15 -1.50
C ASP A 119 -3.12 10.36 -3.01
N SER A 120 -2.14 11.15 -3.45
CA SER A 120 -1.87 11.37 -4.88
C SER A 120 -1.44 10.08 -5.61
N ASN A 121 -0.93 9.08 -4.89
CA ASN A 121 -0.44 7.83 -5.46
C ASN A 121 -1.39 6.64 -5.25
N LEU A 122 -2.19 6.61 -4.17
CA LEU A 122 -3.12 5.50 -3.87
C LEU A 122 -4.22 5.31 -4.93
N GLN A 123 -4.47 6.31 -5.77
CA GLN A 123 -5.45 6.24 -6.86
C GLN A 123 -4.90 5.51 -8.10
N ARG A 124 -3.62 5.12 -8.11
CA ARG A 124 -3.03 4.37 -9.24
C ARG A 124 -3.57 2.94 -9.25
N GLU A 125 -3.94 2.45 -10.43
CA GLU A 125 -4.47 1.09 -10.61
C GLU A 125 -3.44 0.00 -10.31
N SER A 126 -2.15 0.24 -10.57
CA SER A 126 -1.06 -0.74 -10.49
C SER A 126 -0.02 -0.40 -9.42
N LEU A 127 -0.42 -0.44 -8.14
CA LEU A 127 0.53 -0.33 -7.03
C LEU A 127 1.09 -1.71 -6.66
N LEU A 128 2.40 -1.77 -6.44
CA LEU A 128 3.05 -2.96 -5.89
C LEU A 128 2.59 -3.21 -4.45
N PRO A 129 2.56 -4.48 -3.99
CA PRO A 129 2.27 -4.81 -2.60
C PRO A 129 3.14 -4.06 -1.59
N SER A 130 4.44 -3.92 -1.85
CA SER A 130 5.37 -3.14 -1.03
C SER A 130 4.97 -1.66 -0.96
N GLU A 131 4.74 -1.03 -2.11
CA GLU A 131 4.34 0.38 -2.18
C GLU A 131 3.06 0.63 -1.37
N ARG A 132 2.07 -0.26 -1.52
CA ARG A 132 0.81 -0.19 -0.77
C ARG A 132 1.02 -0.37 0.73
N ALA A 133 1.90 -1.30 1.13
CA ALA A 133 2.21 -1.57 2.53
C ALA A 133 2.84 -0.35 3.22
N PHE A 134 3.88 0.23 2.63
CA PHE A 134 4.54 1.41 3.16
C PHE A 134 3.65 2.65 3.12
N ALA A 135 2.89 2.85 2.05
CA ALA A 135 1.94 3.95 1.92
C ALA A 135 0.88 3.94 3.05
N TYR A 136 0.28 2.77 3.32
CA TYR A 136 -0.70 2.64 4.42
C TYR A 136 -0.06 2.87 5.78
N LYS A 137 1.17 2.38 6.00
CA LYS A 137 1.90 2.61 7.24
C LYS A 137 2.15 4.09 7.47
N MET A 138 2.76 4.76 6.49
CA MET A 138 3.10 6.20 6.57
C MET A 138 1.85 7.06 6.78
N LYS A 139 0.78 6.82 5.99
CA LYS A 139 -0.46 7.59 6.13
C LYS A 139 -1.12 7.38 7.49
N LEU A 140 -1.15 6.14 7.99
CA LEU A 140 -1.72 5.84 9.30
C LEU A 140 -0.94 6.49 10.44
N GLU A 141 0.38 6.54 10.34
CA GLU A 141 1.26 7.21 11.31
C GLU A 141 1.03 8.74 11.30
N ALA A 142 1.03 9.37 10.11
CA ALA A 142 0.74 10.79 9.95
C ALA A 142 -0.66 11.17 10.50
N MET A 143 -1.69 10.38 10.19
CA MET A 143 -3.05 10.61 10.70
C MET A 143 -3.15 10.48 12.22
N LYS A 144 -2.35 9.62 12.86
CA LYS A 144 -2.30 9.50 14.33
C LYS A 144 -1.67 10.74 14.96
N HIS A 145 -0.54 11.20 14.41
CA HIS A 145 0.14 12.40 14.92
C HIS A 145 -0.76 13.64 14.81
N GLN A 146 -1.48 13.81 13.69
CA GLN A 146 -2.45 14.89 13.55
C GLN A 146 -3.60 14.77 14.57
N GLY A 147 -4.11 13.55 14.81
CA GLY A 147 -5.16 13.31 15.82
C GLY A 147 -4.70 13.66 17.23
N GLU A 148 -3.48 13.29 17.61
CA GLU A 148 -2.89 13.63 18.90
C GLU A 148 -2.70 15.17 19.07
N ARG A 149 -2.27 15.88 18.01
CA ARG A 149 -2.16 17.35 18.02
C ARG A 149 -3.53 18.02 18.18
N VAL A 150 -4.56 17.54 17.50
CA VAL A 150 -5.93 18.06 17.64
C VAL A 150 -6.45 17.84 19.05
N ASP A 151 -6.22 16.68 19.66
CA ASP A 151 -6.64 16.41 21.04
C ASP A 151 -5.94 17.33 22.05
N LEU A 152 -4.65 17.64 21.85
CA LEU A 152 -3.88 18.55 22.69
C LEU A 152 -4.37 20.02 22.54
N THR A 153 -4.76 20.43 21.34
CA THR A 153 -5.25 21.79 21.05
C THR A 153 -6.73 21.96 21.38
N CYS A 154 -7.56 20.92 21.23
CA CYS A 154 -8.99 20.92 21.51
C CYS A 154 -9.36 20.77 23.00
N ALA A 155 -8.40 20.46 23.86
CA ALA A 155 -8.61 20.47 25.32
C ALA A 155 -9.09 21.83 25.86
N GLN A 156 -8.91 22.91 25.08
CA GLN A 156 -9.41 24.26 25.39
C GLN A 156 -10.76 24.63 24.73
N VAL A 157 -11.22 23.91 23.73
CA VAL A 157 -12.42 24.26 22.95
C VAL A 157 -13.26 23.00 22.70
N GLY A 158 -13.90 22.44 23.65
CA GLY A 158 -14.96 21.43 23.72
C GLY A 158 -15.51 20.75 22.44
N HIS A 159 -14.78 20.65 21.36
CA HIS A 159 -15.15 19.87 20.19
C HIS A 159 -14.72 18.42 20.40
N LYS A 160 -15.70 17.54 20.61
CA LYS A 160 -15.51 16.08 20.59
C LYS A 160 -14.97 15.70 19.20
N SER A 161 -13.75 15.21 19.14
CA SER A 161 -13.28 14.45 17.98
C SER A 161 -14.28 13.29 17.76
N ASP A 162 -14.58 12.98 16.52
CA ASP A 162 -15.63 12.00 16.11
C ASP A 162 -15.29 10.55 16.53
N GLY A 163 -14.45 10.32 17.51
CA GLY A 163 -14.09 9.04 18.14
C GLY A 163 -13.68 7.90 17.18
N ARG A 164 -13.64 8.17 15.87
CA ARG A 164 -13.23 7.20 14.87
C ARG A 164 -11.72 7.03 14.88
N LYS A 165 -11.27 5.77 14.90
CA LYS A 165 -9.84 5.47 14.82
C LYS A 165 -9.31 5.80 13.42
N SER A 166 -8.11 6.39 13.33
CA SER A 166 -7.44 6.73 12.06
C SER A 166 -7.46 5.58 11.04
N ARG A 167 -7.36 4.33 11.52
CA ARG A 167 -7.48 3.13 10.67
C ARG A 167 -8.86 2.94 10.04
N ASP A 168 -9.92 3.36 10.71
CA ASP A 168 -11.29 3.24 10.22
C ASP A 168 -11.54 4.25 9.10
N ILE A 169 -11.00 5.46 9.27
CA ILE A 169 -11.02 6.52 8.27
C ILE A 169 -10.22 6.10 7.03
N LEU A 170 -9.01 5.58 7.22
CA LEU A 170 -8.19 5.07 6.13
C LEU A 170 -8.90 3.94 5.36
N ALA A 171 -9.53 3.00 6.06
CA ALA A 171 -10.26 1.88 5.46
C ALA A 171 -11.42 2.36 4.56
N GLU A 172 -12.17 3.36 5.02
CA GLU A 172 -13.26 3.98 4.27
C GLU A 172 -12.74 4.72 3.04
N GLN A 173 -11.67 5.52 3.17
CA GLN A 173 -11.06 6.28 2.07
C GLN A 173 -10.54 5.39 0.95
N VAL A 174 -9.96 4.23 1.29
CA VAL A 174 -9.35 3.31 0.32
C VAL A 174 -10.33 2.25 -0.19
N GLY A 175 -11.53 2.16 0.41
CA GLY A 175 -12.53 1.15 0.06
C GLY A 175 -12.10 -0.28 0.41
N GLN A 176 -11.23 -0.46 1.42
CA GLN A 176 -10.74 -1.77 1.84
C GLN A 176 -11.12 -2.08 3.30
N SER A 177 -11.14 -3.37 3.65
CA SER A 177 -11.39 -3.75 5.04
C SER A 177 -10.20 -3.38 5.94
N LYS A 178 -10.49 -3.06 7.22
CA LYS A 178 -9.48 -2.80 8.25
C LYS A 178 -8.45 -3.93 8.38
N ASN A 179 -8.91 -5.17 8.22
CA ASN A 179 -8.05 -6.35 8.28
C ASN A 179 -7.09 -6.40 7.08
N GLN A 180 -7.56 -6.03 5.90
CA GLN A 180 -6.72 -5.99 4.70
C GLN A 180 -5.61 -4.94 4.83
N ILE A 181 -5.94 -3.73 5.31
CA ILE A 181 -4.96 -2.67 5.59
C ILE A 181 -3.92 -3.16 6.60
N GLN A 182 -4.37 -3.78 7.69
CA GLN A 182 -3.47 -4.32 8.70
C GLN A 182 -2.51 -5.39 8.13
N ARG A 183 -3.01 -6.25 7.22
CA ARG A 183 -2.18 -7.24 6.53
C ARG A 183 -1.11 -6.58 5.65
N PHE A 184 -1.48 -5.56 4.88
CA PHE A 184 -0.50 -4.80 4.09
C PHE A 184 0.55 -4.14 4.98
N ILE A 185 0.12 -3.40 6.02
CA ILE A 185 1.05 -2.75 6.95
C ILE A 185 2.01 -3.78 7.57
N ARG A 186 1.52 -4.97 7.91
CA ARG A 186 2.38 -6.02 8.49
C ARG A 186 3.47 -6.50 7.54
N LEU A 187 3.26 -6.43 6.21
CA LEU A 187 4.30 -6.78 5.23
C LEU A 187 5.55 -5.91 5.34
N THR A 188 5.46 -4.69 5.89
CA THR A 188 6.64 -3.84 6.12
C THR A 188 7.66 -4.44 7.10
N GLU A 189 7.28 -5.52 7.80
CA GLU A 189 8.16 -6.29 8.68
C GLU A 189 8.94 -7.39 7.95
N LEU A 190 8.70 -7.60 6.66
CA LEU A 190 9.53 -8.48 5.83
C LEU A 190 10.89 -7.83 5.56
N ILE A 191 11.91 -8.67 5.33
CA ILE A 191 13.19 -8.21 4.76
C ILE A 191 12.99 -7.86 3.28
N SER A 192 13.89 -7.05 2.73
CA SER A 192 13.79 -6.53 1.35
C SER A 192 13.61 -7.63 0.32
N GLU A 193 14.39 -8.70 0.43
CA GLU A 193 14.41 -9.83 -0.50
C GLU A 193 13.07 -10.57 -0.55
N LEU A 194 12.47 -10.84 0.61
CA LEU A 194 11.13 -11.45 0.67
C LEU A 194 10.05 -10.50 0.16
N MET A 195 10.19 -9.20 0.43
CA MET A 195 9.26 -8.20 -0.08
C MET A 195 9.33 -8.10 -1.61
N ASP A 196 10.52 -8.13 -2.19
CA ASP A 196 10.71 -8.13 -3.65
C ASP A 196 10.07 -9.39 -4.28
N MET A 197 10.18 -10.56 -3.63
CA MET A 197 9.50 -11.78 -4.08
C MET A 197 7.96 -11.66 -4.03
N VAL A 198 7.41 -10.87 -3.10
CA VAL A 198 5.97 -10.57 -3.07
C VAL A 198 5.58 -9.64 -4.22
N ASP A 199 6.39 -8.62 -4.50
CA ASP A 199 6.17 -7.69 -5.61
C ASP A 199 6.24 -8.41 -6.97
N GLU A 200 7.15 -9.38 -7.11
CA GLU A 200 7.31 -10.24 -8.29
C GLU A 200 6.25 -11.34 -8.38
N LYS A 201 5.33 -11.42 -7.41
CA LYS A 201 4.27 -12.46 -7.33
C LYS A 201 4.80 -13.89 -7.16
N LYS A 202 6.06 -14.07 -6.78
CA LYS A 202 6.65 -15.37 -6.42
C LYS A 202 6.07 -15.89 -5.10
N ILE A 203 5.81 -14.99 -4.14
CA ILE A 203 5.12 -15.29 -2.89
C ILE A 203 3.78 -14.56 -2.90
N ALA A 204 2.69 -15.28 -2.65
CA ALA A 204 1.35 -14.69 -2.54
C ALA A 204 1.20 -13.89 -1.24
N LEU A 205 0.26 -12.91 -1.22
CA LEU A 205 0.06 -11.99 -0.11
C LEU A 205 -0.23 -12.69 1.23
N ASN A 206 -1.03 -13.76 1.22
CA ASN A 206 -1.39 -14.47 2.45
C ASN A 206 -0.21 -15.24 3.08
N PRO A 207 0.58 -16.05 2.35
CA PRO A 207 1.84 -16.59 2.87
C PRO A 207 2.78 -15.49 3.38
N ALA A 208 2.99 -14.43 2.61
CA ALA A 208 3.84 -13.30 2.98
C ALA A 208 3.42 -12.65 4.32
N TYR A 209 2.11 -12.47 4.54
CA TYR A 209 1.59 -12.00 5.82
C TYR A 209 1.96 -12.92 6.99
N GLU A 210 1.86 -14.24 6.82
CA GLU A 210 2.26 -15.18 7.88
C GLU A 210 3.78 -15.17 8.12
N LEU A 211 4.59 -15.03 7.06
CA LEU A 211 6.05 -14.94 7.15
C LEU A 211 6.52 -13.66 7.82
N SER A 212 5.76 -12.57 7.74
CA SER A 212 6.10 -11.31 8.40
C SER A 212 6.13 -11.39 9.95
N PHE A 213 5.68 -12.49 10.53
CA PHE A 213 5.77 -12.75 11.97
C PHE A 213 7.08 -13.43 12.39
N LEU A 214 7.89 -13.91 11.46
CA LEU A 214 9.20 -14.47 11.72
C LEU A 214 10.18 -13.37 12.14
N LYS A 215 11.18 -13.71 12.95
CA LYS A 215 12.29 -12.81 13.27
C LYS A 215 13.13 -12.54 12.03
N LYS A 216 13.88 -11.44 12.02
CA LYS A 216 14.68 -11.06 10.83
C LYS A 216 15.72 -12.14 10.46
N GLU A 217 16.37 -12.73 11.47
CA GLU A 217 17.31 -13.84 11.29
C GLU A 217 16.61 -15.06 10.65
N GLU A 218 15.43 -15.42 11.17
CA GLU A 218 14.64 -16.55 10.64
C GLU A 218 14.14 -16.29 9.21
N GLN A 219 13.92 -15.02 8.82
CA GLN A 219 13.55 -14.67 7.44
C GLN A 219 14.75 -14.86 6.48
N VAL A 220 15.97 -14.57 6.93
CA VAL A 220 17.20 -14.83 6.17
C VAL A 220 17.40 -16.34 6.00
N ASP A 221 17.28 -17.12 7.09
CA ASP A 221 17.37 -18.58 7.06
C ASP A 221 16.31 -19.20 6.14
N LEU A 222 15.11 -18.61 6.10
CA LEU A 222 14.06 -19.03 5.19
C LEU A 222 14.43 -18.83 3.72
N LEU A 223 15.11 -17.74 3.36
CA LEU A 223 15.62 -17.52 1.99
C LEU A 223 16.59 -18.63 1.58
N ASP A 224 17.52 -19.00 2.48
CA ASP A 224 18.45 -20.11 2.22
C ASP A 224 17.71 -21.44 2.04
N ALA A 225 16.70 -21.73 2.88
CA ALA A 225 15.87 -22.90 2.72
C ALA A 225 15.04 -22.91 1.42
N MET A 226 14.53 -21.75 1.00
CA MET A 226 13.80 -21.59 -0.26
C MET A 226 14.69 -21.81 -1.48
N ASP A 227 15.93 -21.32 -1.42
CA ASP A 227 16.90 -21.47 -2.50
C ASP A 227 17.38 -22.93 -2.59
N SER A 228 17.68 -23.60 -1.46
CA SER A 228 18.08 -24.99 -1.45
C SER A 228 17.01 -25.95 -1.97
N GLU A 229 15.75 -25.71 -1.63
CA GLU A 229 14.61 -26.56 -2.04
C GLU A 229 13.95 -26.09 -3.35
N GLN A 230 14.44 -25.00 -3.96
CA GLN A 230 13.89 -24.38 -5.17
C GLN A 230 12.36 -24.17 -5.09
N ALA A 231 11.87 -23.81 -3.91
CA ALA A 231 10.44 -23.74 -3.60
C ALA A 231 10.08 -22.44 -2.87
N THR A 232 8.87 -21.94 -3.11
CA THR A 232 8.29 -20.84 -2.35
C THR A 232 7.24 -21.37 -1.37
N PRO A 233 7.07 -20.80 -0.17
CA PRO A 233 6.17 -21.35 0.83
C PRO A 233 4.70 -21.22 0.43
N SER A 234 3.94 -22.29 0.57
CA SER A 234 2.48 -22.27 0.53
C SER A 234 1.92 -21.65 1.82
N LEU A 235 0.63 -21.30 1.84
CA LEU A 235 -0.01 -20.75 3.03
C LEU A 235 0.11 -21.69 4.24
N SER A 236 -0.08 -22.98 4.06
CA SER A 236 0.02 -23.97 5.15
C SER A 236 1.44 -24.11 5.68
N GLN A 237 2.45 -24.07 4.81
CA GLN A 237 3.86 -24.05 5.19
C GLN A 237 4.21 -22.77 5.96
N ALA A 238 3.78 -21.59 5.46
CA ALA A 238 4.00 -20.30 6.13
C ALA A 238 3.37 -20.24 7.53
N GLN A 239 2.16 -20.78 7.70
CA GLN A 239 1.51 -20.88 9.01
C GLN A 239 2.26 -21.79 9.97
N ARG A 240 2.82 -22.89 9.51
CA ARG A 240 3.63 -23.81 10.33
C ARG A 240 4.96 -23.14 10.72
N LEU A 241 5.64 -22.49 9.78
CA LEU A 241 6.86 -21.72 10.05
C LEU A 241 6.62 -20.68 11.13
N LYS A 242 5.55 -19.88 10.99
CA LYS A 242 5.15 -18.90 12.02
C LYS A 242 4.91 -19.56 13.38
N LYS A 243 4.19 -20.68 13.42
CA LYS A 243 3.91 -21.40 14.67
C LYS A 243 5.21 -21.83 15.36
N TYR A 244 6.14 -22.47 14.64
CA TYR A 244 7.41 -22.89 15.22
C TYR A 244 8.29 -21.72 15.62
N SER A 245 8.26 -20.58 14.91
CA SER A 245 8.93 -19.35 15.31
C SER A 245 8.38 -18.82 16.64
N GLN A 246 7.05 -18.78 16.80
CA GLN A 246 6.40 -18.33 18.04
C GLN A 246 6.69 -19.26 19.22
N GLU A 247 6.85 -20.54 18.99
CA GLU A 247 7.25 -21.56 19.98
C GLU A 247 8.76 -21.53 20.29
N GLY A 248 9.56 -20.76 19.51
CA GLY A 248 11.02 -20.64 19.69
C GLY A 248 11.81 -21.87 19.23
N HIS A 249 11.22 -22.72 18.41
CA HIS A 249 11.80 -24.00 17.95
C HIS A 249 12.12 -24.01 16.45
N LEU A 250 11.97 -22.90 15.74
CA LEU A 250 12.24 -22.82 14.32
C LEU A 250 13.74 -22.87 14.03
N THR A 251 14.20 -23.89 13.33
CA THR A 251 15.59 -24.04 12.89
C THR A 251 15.66 -24.13 11.37
N LEU A 252 16.83 -23.86 10.79
CA LEU A 252 17.06 -23.95 9.34
C LEU A 252 16.73 -25.36 8.80
N ASP A 253 17.12 -26.41 9.52
CA ASP A 253 16.82 -27.80 9.10
C ASP A 253 15.30 -28.07 9.08
N MET A 254 14.56 -27.54 10.06
CA MET A 254 13.09 -27.64 10.05
C MET A 254 12.48 -26.84 8.88
N MET A 255 13.04 -25.68 8.54
CA MET A 255 12.59 -24.92 7.38
C MET A 255 12.79 -25.72 6.09
N ARG A 256 13.94 -26.34 5.89
CA ARG A 256 14.22 -27.20 4.73
C ARG A 256 13.26 -28.38 4.66
N VAL A 257 13.01 -29.06 5.76
CA VAL A 257 12.02 -30.16 5.80
C VAL A 257 10.62 -29.66 5.41
N ILE A 258 10.18 -28.52 5.95
CA ILE A 258 8.86 -27.95 5.64
C ILE A 258 8.79 -27.52 4.17
N MET A 259 9.86 -26.93 3.64
CA MET A 259 9.90 -26.44 2.26
C MET A 259 10.00 -27.58 1.24
N GLY A 260 10.73 -28.67 1.57
CA GLY A 260 10.87 -29.88 0.74
C GLY A 260 9.62 -30.78 0.68
N GLU A 261 8.59 -30.50 1.49
CA GLU A 261 7.32 -31.24 1.41
C GLU A 261 6.66 -31.02 0.05
N GLU A 262 6.24 -32.11 -0.60
CA GLU A 262 5.45 -32.04 -1.83
C GLU A 262 4.19 -31.20 -1.59
N LYS A 263 4.06 -30.12 -2.35
CA LYS A 263 2.82 -29.34 -2.37
C LYS A 263 1.74 -30.25 -2.91
N LYS A 264 0.65 -30.45 -2.15
CA LYS A 264 -0.55 -31.09 -2.70
C LYS A 264 -0.92 -30.33 -3.96
N SER A 265 -0.63 -30.91 -5.11
CA SER A 265 -0.86 -30.25 -6.40
C SER A 265 -2.36 -30.03 -6.57
N ASP A 266 -2.72 -28.90 -7.19
CA ASP A 266 -4.13 -28.66 -7.58
C ASP A 266 -4.67 -29.74 -8.54
N LEU A 267 -3.78 -30.57 -9.10
CA LEU A 267 -4.10 -31.72 -9.96
C LEU A 267 -4.85 -32.83 -9.20
N ASP A 268 -4.70 -32.94 -7.87
CA ASP A 268 -5.45 -33.89 -7.03
C ASP A 268 -6.81 -33.35 -6.57
N ARG A 269 -7.15 -32.13 -6.98
CA ARG A 269 -8.38 -31.47 -6.54
C ARG A 269 -9.27 -31.12 -7.73
N VAL A 270 -10.27 -31.96 -7.97
CA VAL A 270 -11.32 -31.65 -8.94
C VAL A 270 -12.39 -30.80 -8.25
N THR A 271 -12.45 -29.51 -8.61
CA THR A 271 -13.47 -28.58 -8.10
C THR A 271 -14.52 -28.33 -9.17
N PHE A 272 -15.78 -28.54 -8.81
CA PHE A 272 -16.91 -28.16 -9.65
C PHE A 272 -17.55 -26.89 -9.09
N THR A 273 -17.82 -25.91 -9.95
CA THR A 273 -18.58 -24.72 -9.54
C THR A 273 -20.04 -25.10 -9.27
N SER A 274 -20.67 -24.39 -8.33
CA SER A 274 -22.11 -24.60 -8.01
C SER A 274 -23.00 -24.53 -9.25
N ASP A 275 -22.69 -23.62 -10.18
CA ASP A 275 -23.46 -23.42 -11.42
C ASP A 275 -23.32 -24.62 -12.37
N THR A 276 -22.14 -25.25 -12.42
CA THR A 276 -21.93 -26.44 -13.23
C THR A 276 -22.70 -27.64 -12.67
N LEU A 277 -22.67 -27.83 -11.35
CA LEU A 277 -23.42 -28.90 -10.70
C LEU A 277 -24.95 -28.67 -10.76
N ARG A 278 -25.41 -27.43 -10.67
CA ARG A 278 -26.84 -27.09 -10.75
C ARG A 278 -27.49 -27.45 -12.09
N LYS A 279 -26.73 -27.66 -13.15
CA LYS A 279 -27.25 -28.16 -14.43
C LYS A 279 -27.71 -29.60 -14.36
N TYR A 280 -27.16 -30.41 -13.43
CA TYR A 280 -27.43 -31.83 -13.33
C TYR A 280 -28.25 -32.21 -12.09
N PHE A 281 -28.37 -31.31 -11.10
CA PHE A 281 -29.07 -31.56 -9.84
C PHE A 281 -30.29 -30.64 -9.67
N PRO A 282 -31.38 -31.15 -9.10
CA PRO A 282 -32.56 -30.33 -8.76
C PRO A 282 -32.19 -29.20 -7.77
N LYS A 283 -32.95 -28.08 -7.82
CA LYS A 283 -32.72 -26.93 -6.92
C LYS A 283 -32.85 -27.28 -5.43
N SER A 284 -33.55 -28.33 -5.09
CA SER A 284 -33.75 -28.81 -3.72
C SER A 284 -32.57 -29.59 -3.13
N TYR A 285 -31.55 -29.92 -3.94
CA TYR A 285 -30.37 -30.65 -3.46
C TYR A 285 -29.41 -29.70 -2.72
N THR A 286 -29.05 -30.08 -1.50
CA THR A 286 -27.97 -29.43 -0.75
C THR A 286 -26.61 -29.83 -1.31
N PRO A 287 -25.53 -29.03 -1.10
CA PRO A 287 -24.19 -29.40 -1.52
C PRO A 287 -23.73 -30.77 -1.03
N GLN A 288 -24.04 -31.12 0.23
CA GLN A 288 -23.76 -32.44 0.78
C GLN A 288 -24.45 -33.58 0.02
N ARG A 289 -25.74 -33.39 -0.28
CA ARG A 289 -26.52 -34.42 -1.01
C ARG A 289 -26.05 -34.57 -2.47
N MET A 290 -25.58 -33.48 -3.10
CA MET A 290 -24.94 -33.54 -4.41
C MET A 290 -23.64 -34.38 -4.35
N GLN A 291 -22.79 -34.15 -3.36
CA GLN A 291 -21.54 -34.83 -3.14
C GLN A 291 -21.76 -36.34 -2.90
N GLU A 292 -22.69 -36.71 -2.02
CA GLU A 292 -23.05 -38.12 -1.77
C GLU A 292 -23.55 -38.83 -3.04
N THR A 293 -24.36 -38.13 -3.84
CA THR A 293 -24.86 -38.69 -5.10
C THR A 293 -23.75 -38.88 -6.12
N ILE A 294 -22.83 -37.95 -6.24
CA ILE A 294 -21.65 -38.06 -7.12
C ILE A 294 -20.79 -39.27 -6.71
N ILE A 295 -20.52 -39.43 -5.41
CA ILE A 295 -19.73 -40.55 -4.90
C ILE A 295 -20.41 -41.91 -5.26
N LYS A 296 -21.72 -42.01 -5.02
CA LYS A 296 -22.47 -43.25 -5.38
C LYS A 296 -22.42 -43.57 -6.88
N LEU A 297 -22.51 -42.53 -7.73
CA LEU A 297 -22.39 -42.73 -9.17
C LEU A 297 -21.00 -43.22 -9.59
N LEU A 298 -19.95 -42.66 -8.98
CA LEU A 298 -18.55 -43.03 -9.24
C LEU A 298 -18.28 -44.46 -8.75
N GLU A 299 -18.81 -44.90 -7.60
CA GLU A 299 -18.72 -46.26 -7.10
C GLU A 299 -19.43 -47.26 -8.04
N ALA A 300 -20.62 -46.90 -8.51
CA ALA A 300 -21.36 -47.75 -9.48
C ALA A 300 -20.61 -47.85 -10.82
N TRP A 301 -20.02 -46.76 -11.30
CA TRP A 301 -19.21 -46.72 -12.51
C TRP A 301 -17.94 -47.56 -12.36
N GLN A 302 -17.25 -47.48 -11.22
CA GLN A 302 -16.06 -48.29 -10.92
C GLN A 302 -16.39 -49.78 -10.93
N LYS A 303 -17.48 -50.23 -10.27
CA LYS A 303 -17.94 -51.62 -10.28
C LYS A 303 -18.27 -52.11 -11.69
N LYS A 304 -18.88 -51.24 -12.51
CA LYS A 304 -19.18 -51.61 -13.91
C LYS A 304 -17.89 -51.79 -14.71
N ARG A 305 -16.93 -50.91 -14.58
CA ARG A 305 -15.62 -50.97 -15.26
C ARG A 305 -14.83 -52.23 -14.89
N GLN A 306 -14.84 -52.63 -13.61
CA GLN A 306 -14.20 -53.87 -13.17
C GLN A 306 -14.84 -55.12 -13.83
N ARG A 307 -16.17 -55.18 -13.90
CA ARG A 307 -16.87 -56.29 -14.58
C ARG A 307 -16.60 -56.37 -16.08
N ASP A 308 -16.42 -55.19 -16.73
CA ASP A 308 -16.13 -55.12 -18.16
C ASP A 308 -14.66 -55.48 -18.46
N GLN A 309 -13.74 -55.40 -17.46
CA GLN A 309 -12.35 -55.87 -17.59
C GLN A 309 -12.15 -57.33 -17.27
N GLU A 310 -13.08 -57.94 -16.54
CA GLU A 310 -13.08 -59.40 -16.21
C GLU A 310 -13.78 -60.26 -17.29
N ARG A 311 -14.34 -59.63 -18.34
CA ARG A 311 -14.92 -60.32 -19.50
C ARG A 311 -13.98 -60.24 -20.72
#